data_2d9d9cf6451d5d463b9901b5c4a635ce
#
_entry.id   2d9d9cf6451d5d463b9901b5c4a635ce
#
_cell.length_a   1.000
_cell.length_b   1.000
_cell.length_c   1.000
_cell.angle_alpha   90.00
_cell.angle_beta   90.00
_cell.angle_gamma   90.00
#
_symmetry.space_group_name_H-M   'P 1'
#
loop_
_entity.id
_entity.type
_entity.pdbx_description
1 polymer ?
#
loop_
_entity_poly.entity_id
_entity_poly.type
_entity_poly.pdbx_seq_one_letter_code
_entity_poly.pdbx_strand_id
1 'polypeptide(L)'
;MTAMSKERDPKGERRQDPYPSRLPKEHWLPRQDRTVWSQWRPDAPLTAQQADQFDRDGFLVLKDLFTPQEVEALQAESAALRGGERALMDDSVITEPGSSEVRTIFKLPEQSPLFHRLASDRRIAGIARFLLGDEVYIHQSRLNYKPGFTGKEFYWHSDFETWHAEDGMPRMRAVSASLLLTDNDALNGPLMLMPGSHKHFIACAGETPEDNHKSSLKKQEVGVPSHEALSSLAKEHGVTAATGKAGTLVLFDCNTMHGSNGNITPFARSNAFFVFNAVSNRLQQPFGAGKARPDFLADRGEPNPVAIQTGKLA
;
A
#
# COMPACT_ATOMS: atom_id res chain seq x y z
N MET A 1 5.94 -28.30 21.46
CA MET A 1 4.81 -28.65 20.60
C MET A 1 3.59 -27.88 21.09
N THR A 2 3.46 -26.62 20.70
CA THR A 2 2.32 -25.78 21.04
C THR A 2 1.30 -25.95 19.90
N ALA A 3 0.12 -26.43 20.25
CA ALA A 3 -0.93 -26.71 19.29
C ALA A 3 -1.42 -25.40 18.65
N MET A 4 -1.18 -25.24 17.36
CA MET A 4 -1.87 -24.22 16.56
C MET A 4 -3.37 -24.47 16.69
N SER A 5 -4.10 -23.51 17.28
CA SER A 5 -5.55 -23.54 17.37
C SER A 5 -6.11 -23.55 15.95
N LYS A 6 -6.74 -24.66 15.59
CA LYS A 6 -7.40 -24.86 14.29
C LYS A 6 -8.74 -24.14 14.35
N GLU A 7 -8.77 -22.86 14.04
CA GLU A 7 -10.03 -22.16 13.88
C GLU A 7 -10.83 -22.73 12.70
N ARG A 8 -12.11 -22.96 12.96
CA ARG A 8 -13.07 -23.37 11.94
C ARG A 8 -13.84 -22.15 11.48
N ASP A 9 -14.20 -22.10 10.22
CA ASP A 9 -15.11 -21.09 9.70
C ASP A 9 -16.51 -21.23 10.33
N PRO A 10 -17.45 -20.28 10.14
CA PRO A 10 -18.82 -20.36 10.67
C PRO A 10 -19.61 -21.59 10.19
N LYS A 11 -19.12 -22.31 9.19
CA LYS A 11 -19.68 -23.58 8.69
C LYS A 11 -18.97 -24.82 9.24
N GLY A 12 -17.97 -24.65 10.13
CA GLY A 12 -17.24 -25.74 10.75
C GLY A 12 -16.13 -26.36 9.88
N GLU A 13 -15.86 -25.80 8.71
CA GLU A 13 -14.77 -26.24 7.83
C GLU A 13 -13.42 -25.66 8.30
N ARG A 14 -12.32 -26.34 7.99
CA ARG A 14 -10.98 -25.79 8.23
C ARG A 14 -10.76 -24.62 7.28
N ARG A 15 -10.53 -23.45 7.83
CA ARG A 15 -10.11 -22.29 7.05
C ARG A 15 -8.82 -22.64 6.31
N GLN A 16 -8.88 -22.65 4.97
CA GLN A 16 -7.71 -22.90 4.15
C GLN A 16 -6.94 -21.57 4.01
N ASP A 17 -5.70 -21.56 4.46
CA ASP A 17 -4.77 -20.45 4.26
C ASP A 17 -4.02 -20.66 2.94
N PRO A 18 -4.28 -19.84 1.90
CA PRO A 18 -3.60 -19.99 0.61
C PRO A 18 -2.17 -19.44 0.62
N TYR A 19 -1.81 -18.61 1.60
CA TYR A 19 -0.54 -17.91 1.69
C TYR A 19 0.03 -17.94 3.12
N PRO A 20 0.29 -19.12 3.69
CA PRO A 20 0.79 -19.23 5.05
C PRO A 20 2.12 -18.50 5.19
N SER A 21 2.22 -17.62 6.19
CA SER A 21 3.41 -16.84 6.51
C SER A 21 3.68 -16.86 8.01
N ARG A 22 4.71 -16.19 8.45
CA ARG A 22 5.14 -16.15 9.86
C ARG A 22 5.44 -17.57 10.39
N LEU A 23 6.18 -18.32 9.61
CA LEU A 23 6.56 -19.70 9.85
C LEU A 23 7.99 -19.80 10.41
N PRO A 24 8.42 -20.99 10.94
CA PRO A 24 9.78 -21.14 11.44
C PRO A 24 10.87 -20.91 10.38
N LYS A 25 10.56 -21.07 9.09
CA LYS A 25 11.50 -20.85 7.98
C LYS A 25 10.81 -20.13 6.84
N GLU A 26 11.53 -19.23 6.21
CA GLU A 26 11.14 -18.57 4.98
C GLU A 26 11.01 -19.59 3.83
N HIS A 27 10.03 -19.42 2.98
CA HIS A 27 9.88 -20.17 1.73
C HIS A 27 9.07 -19.38 0.70
N TRP A 28 9.18 -19.80 -0.55
CA TRP A 28 8.53 -19.16 -1.67
C TRP A 28 7.33 -19.96 -2.12
N LEU A 29 6.22 -19.27 -2.37
CA LEU A 29 5.00 -19.84 -2.93
C LEU A 29 4.67 -19.14 -4.25
N PRO A 30 4.24 -19.88 -5.28
CA PRO A 30 3.73 -19.23 -6.49
C PRO A 30 2.44 -18.46 -6.15
N ARG A 31 2.27 -17.28 -6.75
CA ARG A 31 1.01 -16.54 -6.67
C ARG A 31 -0.12 -17.39 -7.26
N GLN A 32 -1.23 -17.49 -6.54
CA GLN A 32 -2.42 -18.22 -6.96
C GLN A 32 -3.49 -17.30 -7.56
N ASP A 33 -3.38 -15.99 -7.33
CA ASP A 33 -4.35 -14.98 -7.73
C ASP A 33 -3.94 -14.28 -9.02
N ARG A 34 -4.90 -13.76 -9.77
CA ARG A 34 -4.63 -12.90 -10.91
C ARG A 34 -4.05 -11.56 -10.44
N THR A 35 -3.24 -10.92 -11.29
CA THR A 35 -2.79 -9.54 -11.07
C THR A 35 -3.81 -8.56 -11.63
N VAL A 36 -4.30 -8.80 -12.86
CA VAL A 36 -5.38 -8.06 -13.49
C VAL A 36 -6.61 -8.96 -13.57
N TRP A 37 -7.70 -8.55 -12.93
CA TRP A 37 -8.92 -9.37 -12.82
C TRP A 37 -9.94 -9.07 -13.91
N SER A 38 -9.99 -7.84 -14.42
CA SER A 38 -10.86 -7.49 -15.53
C SER A 38 -10.28 -7.93 -16.87
N GLN A 39 -11.16 -8.29 -17.79
CA GLN A 39 -10.79 -8.38 -19.20
C GLN A 39 -10.71 -6.97 -19.78
N TRP A 40 -9.63 -6.66 -20.48
CA TRP A 40 -9.46 -5.38 -21.15
C TRP A 40 -10.52 -5.16 -22.24
N ARG A 41 -11.00 -3.92 -22.36
CA ARG A 41 -11.93 -3.45 -23.40
C ARG A 41 -11.54 -2.02 -23.79
N PRO A 42 -11.99 -1.52 -24.98
CA PRO A 42 -11.63 -0.18 -25.44
C PRO A 42 -12.05 0.98 -24.53
N ASP A 43 -13.06 0.79 -23.69
CA ASP A 43 -13.54 1.76 -22.69
C ASP A 43 -12.86 1.65 -21.32
N ALA A 44 -11.88 0.75 -21.18
CA ALA A 44 -11.11 0.58 -19.96
C ALA A 44 -10.34 1.87 -19.58
N PRO A 45 -10.13 2.13 -18.28
CA PRO A 45 -9.39 3.31 -17.83
C PRO A 45 -7.88 3.25 -18.10
N LEU A 46 -7.37 2.10 -18.52
CA LEU A 46 -5.99 1.85 -18.94
C LEU A 46 -5.97 1.40 -20.40
N THR A 47 -4.90 1.70 -21.12
CA THR A 47 -4.64 1.07 -22.43
C THR A 47 -4.33 -0.42 -22.25
N ALA A 48 -4.48 -1.21 -23.31
CA ALA A 48 -4.10 -2.64 -23.29
C ALA A 48 -2.64 -2.81 -22.86
N GLN A 49 -1.73 -2.00 -23.41
CA GLN A 49 -0.31 -2.04 -23.08
C GLN A 49 -0.05 -1.73 -21.58
N GLN A 50 -0.78 -0.80 -20.98
CA GLN A 50 -0.67 -0.49 -19.56
C GLN A 50 -1.18 -1.65 -18.68
N ALA A 51 -2.30 -2.27 -19.08
CA ALA A 51 -2.82 -3.44 -18.37
C ALA A 51 -1.84 -4.63 -18.43
N ASP A 52 -1.28 -4.90 -19.62
CA ASP A 52 -0.25 -5.94 -19.81
C ASP A 52 1.04 -5.62 -19.04
N GLN A 53 1.44 -4.34 -18.98
CA GLN A 53 2.58 -3.91 -18.18
C GLN A 53 2.33 -4.14 -16.68
N PHE A 54 1.15 -3.78 -16.17
CA PHE A 54 0.81 -4.02 -14.77
C PHE A 54 0.80 -5.52 -14.44
N ASP A 55 0.25 -6.36 -15.34
CA ASP A 55 0.26 -7.82 -15.14
C ASP A 55 1.67 -8.41 -15.15
N ARG A 56 2.55 -7.89 -15.99
CA ARG A 56 3.94 -8.35 -16.13
C ARG A 56 4.81 -7.87 -14.98
N ASP A 57 4.77 -6.57 -14.66
CA ASP A 57 5.72 -5.88 -13.78
C ASP A 57 5.19 -5.71 -12.35
N GLY A 58 3.86 -5.77 -12.15
CA GLY A 58 3.20 -5.53 -10.87
C GLY A 58 3.05 -4.06 -10.50
N PHE A 59 3.40 -3.13 -11.39
CA PHE A 59 3.24 -1.69 -11.14
C PHE A 59 3.15 -0.88 -12.44
N LEU A 60 2.63 0.34 -12.31
CA LEU A 60 2.60 1.38 -13.35
C LEU A 60 3.00 2.73 -12.78
N VAL A 61 3.64 3.55 -13.61
CA VAL A 61 3.90 4.97 -13.34
C VAL A 61 3.18 5.78 -14.40
N LEU A 62 2.10 6.47 -14.00
CA LEU A 62 1.25 7.27 -14.87
C LEU A 62 1.53 8.75 -14.62
N LYS A 63 2.09 9.41 -15.62
CA LYS A 63 2.44 10.84 -15.57
C LYS A 63 1.28 11.68 -16.08
N ASP A 64 1.28 12.95 -15.69
CA ASP A 64 0.41 14.00 -16.25
C ASP A 64 -1.11 13.71 -16.15
N LEU A 65 -1.52 12.97 -15.10
CA LEU A 65 -2.95 12.68 -14.84
C LEU A 65 -3.68 13.83 -14.16
N PHE A 66 -2.96 14.67 -13.41
CA PHE A 66 -3.52 15.78 -12.66
C PHE A 66 -2.92 17.10 -13.17
N THR A 67 -3.77 18.13 -13.25
CA THR A 67 -3.32 19.45 -13.66
C THR A 67 -2.44 20.12 -12.58
N PRO A 68 -1.60 21.10 -12.95
CA PRO A 68 -0.81 21.85 -11.96
C PRO A 68 -1.69 22.45 -10.85
N GLN A 69 -2.88 22.96 -11.19
CA GLN A 69 -3.81 23.57 -10.23
C GLN A 69 -4.36 22.53 -9.23
N GLU A 70 -4.71 21.32 -9.71
CA GLU A 70 -5.14 20.22 -8.82
C GLU A 70 -4.01 19.80 -7.88
N VAL A 71 -2.78 19.72 -8.39
CA VAL A 71 -1.59 19.39 -7.60
C VAL A 71 -1.32 20.47 -6.54
N GLU A 72 -1.39 21.76 -6.90
CA GLU A 72 -1.21 22.87 -5.98
C GLU A 72 -2.24 22.85 -4.83
N ALA A 73 -3.52 22.59 -5.16
CA ALA A 73 -4.57 22.44 -4.16
C ALA A 73 -4.28 21.28 -3.19
N LEU A 74 -3.85 20.13 -3.69
CA LEU A 74 -3.49 18.97 -2.87
C LEU A 74 -2.25 19.23 -2.00
N GLN A 75 -1.27 19.97 -2.50
CA GLN A 75 -0.09 20.38 -1.74
C GLN A 75 -0.46 21.32 -0.58
N ALA A 76 -1.31 22.32 -0.86
CA ALA A 76 -1.80 23.25 0.16
C ALA A 76 -2.58 22.50 1.27
N GLU A 77 -3.50 21.61 0.90
CA GLU A 77 -4.25 20.79 1.84
C GLU A 77 -3.34 19.86 2.66
N SER A 78 -2.36 19.23 2.01
CA SER A 78 -1.35 18.39 2.68
C SER A 78 -0.55 19.20 3.72
N ALA A 79 -0.16 20.44 3.40
CA ALA A 79 0.55 21.31 4.32
C ALA A 79 -0.34 21.72 5.52
N ALA A 80 -1.62 22.04 5.27
CA ALA A 80 -2.58 22.37 6.30
C ALA A 80 -2.80 21.21 7.29
N LEU A 81 -2.97 19.99 6.77
CA LEU A 81 -3.14 18.79 7.61
C LEU A 81 -1.92 18.52 8.50
N ARG A 82 -0.70 18.75 8.00
CA ARG A 82 0.54 18.53 8.78
C ARG A 82 0.82 19.62 9.80
N GLY A 83 0.40 20.86 9.53
CA GLY A 83 0.64 22.02 10.38
C GLY A 83 -0.43 22.25 11.47
N GLY A 84 -1.53 21.48 11.48
CA GLY A 84 -2.62 21.65 12.43
C GLY A 84 -2.31 21.07 13.81
N GLU A 85 -2.74 21.77 14.88
CA GLU A 85 -2.63 21.26 16.27
C GLU A 85 -3.33 19.90 16.46
N ARG A 86 -4.32 19.59 15.64
CA ARG A 86 -5.06 18.32 15.62
C ARG A 86 -4.17 17.12 15.28
N ALA A 87 -3.10 17.34 14.50
CA ALA A 87 -2.20 16.27 14.05
C ALA A 87 -1.41 15.59 15.18
N LEU A 88 -1.30 16.20 16.34
CA LEU A 88 -0.42 15.71 17.42
C LEU A 88 -1.14 14.86 18.49
N MET A 89 -2.48 14.73 18.43
CA MET A 89 -3.28 14.09 19.49
C MET A 89 -4.04 12.82 19.08
N ASP A 90 -3.84 12.35 17.84
CA ASP A 90 -4.56 11.21 17.28
C ASP A 90 -3.59 10.05 17.01
N ASP A 91 -3.94 8.84 17.43
CA ASP A 91 -3.17 7.61 17.15
C ASP A 91 -3.00 7.33 15.67
N SER A 92 -3.81 7.95 14.80
CA SER A 92 -3.69 7.89 13.33
C SER A 92 -2.56 8.78 12.78
N VAL A 93 -1.86 9.54 13.61
CA VAL A 93 -0.73 10.40 13.22
C VAL A 93 0.58 9.84 13.78
N ILE A 94 1.50 9.55 12.87
CA ILE A 94 2.82 9.03 13.22
C ILE A 94 3.88 10.10 12.95
N THR A 95 4.76 10.33 13.92
CA THR A 95 5.90 11.24 13.79
C THR A 95 7.19 10.50 13.46
N GLU A 96 8.18 11.21 12.93
CA GLU A 96 9.52 10.67 12.73
C GLU A 96 10.15 10.30 14.09
N PRO A 97 10.87 9.17 14.18
CA PRO A 97 11.53 8.76 15.41
C PRO A 97 12.47 9.85 15.97
N GLY A 98 12.18 10.29 17.22
CA GLY A 98 12.97 11.31 17.89
C GLY A 98 12.70 12.76 17.43
N SER A 99 11.60 12.98 16.71
CA SER A 99 11.17 14.30 16.21
C SER A 99 9.68 14.50 16.41
N SER A 100 9.20 15.74 16.40
CA SER A 100 7.78 16.09 16.32
C SER A 100 7.28 16.23 14.87
N GLU A 101 8.15 16.04 13.87
CA GLU A 101 7.76 16.11 12.47
C GLU A 101 6.80 14.98 12.09
N VAL A 102 5.67 15.34 11.50
CA VAL A 102 4.67 14.38 11.02
C VAL A 102 5.25 13.59 9.85
N ARG A 103 5.30 12.27 10.02
CA ARG A 103 5.71 11.29 8.99
C ARG A 103 4.52 10.76 8.19
N THR A 104 3.43 10.44 8.90
CA THR A 104 2.26 9.82 8.27
C THR A 104 0.99 10.27 8.97
N ILE A 105 -0.05 10.58 8.19
CA ILE A 105 -1.42 10.82 8.65
C ILE A 105 -2.32 9.78 7.98
N PHE A 106 -2.94 8.90 8.77
CA PHE A 106 -3.87 7.89 8.27
C PHE A 106 -5.30 8.44 8.12
N LYS A 107 -6.20 7.62 7.53
CA LYS A 107 -7.62 7.92 7.30
C LYS A 107 -7.83 9.22 6.49
N LEU A 108 -7.04 9.40 5.48
CA LEU A 108 -6.96 10.65 4.72
C LEU A 108 -8.31 11.17 4.18
N PRO A 109 -9.24 10.33 3.65
CA PRO A 109 -10.57 10.77 3.23
C PRO A 109 -11.46 11.30 4.37
N GLU A 110 -11.22 10.87 5.61
CA GLU A 110 -11.96 11.33 6.79
C GLU A 110 -11.40 12.67 7.31
N GLN A 111 -10.11 12.93 7.03
CA GLN A 111 -9.42 14.15 7.44
C GLN A 111 -9.70 15.35 6.52
N SER A 112 -10.02 15.10 5.22
CA SER A 112 -10.14 16.14 4.22
C SER A 112 -11.15 15.80 3.12
N PRO A 113 -12.13 16.69 2.85
CA PRO A 113 -13.03 16.55 1.71
C PRO A 113 -12.31 16.48 0.36
N LEU A 114 -11.17 17.18 0.20
CA LEU A 114 -10.39 17.17 -1.03
C LEU A 114 -9.73 15.80 -1.24
N PHE A 115 -9.15 15.20 -0.19
CA PHE A 115 -8.59 13.86 -0.26
C PHE A 115 -9.66 12.77 -0.34
N HIS A 116 -10.87 12.99 0.22
CA HIS A 116 -12.01 12.12 -0.02
C HIS A 116 -12.39 12.08 -1.51
N ARG A 117 -12.45 13.27 -2.14
CA ARG A 117 -12.72 13.41 -3.56
C ARG A 117 -11.62 12.77 -4.42
N LEU A 118 -10.35 12.97 -4.05
CA LEU A 118 -9.21 12.33 -4.71
C LEU A 118 -9.30 10.80 -4.66
N ALA A 119 -9.61 10.24 -3.50
CA ALA A 119 -9.76 8.80 -3.32
C ALA A 119 -10.90 8.21 -4.16
N SER A 120 -11.90 9.02 -4.50
CA SER A 120 -13.05 8.64 -5.33
C SER A 120 -12.86 8.99 -6.81
N ASP A 121 -11.76 9.66 -7.18
CA ASP A 121 -11.52 10.12 -8.54
C ASP A 121 -11.39 8.92 -9.50
N ARG A 122 -12.08 9.01 -10.63
CA ARG A 122 -12.08 7.98 -11.67
C ARG A 122 -10.67 7.64 -12.16
N ARG A 123 -9.73 8.60 -12.13
CA ARG A 123 -8.31 8.41 -12.51
C ARG A 123 -7.55 7.51 -11.53
N ILE A 124 -8.08 7.30 -10.31
CA ILE A 124 -7.50 6.43 -9.28
C ILE A 124 -8.43 5.25 -9.00
N ALA A 125 -9.61 5.50 -8.42
CA ALA A 125 -10.56 4.46 -8.05
C ALA A 125 -11.09 3.68 -9.27
N GLY A 126 -11.27 4.35 -10.42
CA GLY A 126 -11.68 3.70 -11.66
C GLY A 126 -10.62 2.70 -12.17
N ILE A 127 -9.34 3.06 -12.06
CA ILE A 127 -8.24 2.15 -12.42
C ILE A 127 -8.17 0.99 -11.42
N ALA A 128 -8.28 1.26 -10.12
CA ALA A 128 -8.28 0.22 -9.09
C ALA A 128 -9.44 -0.78 -9.31
N ARG A 129 -10.65 -0.30 -9.57
CA ARG A 129 -11.81 -1.12 -9.90
C ARG A 129 -11.58 -2.00 -11.12
N PHE A 130 -10.96 -1.45 -12.18
CA PHE A 130 -10.60 -2.22 -13.37
C PHE A 130 -9.57 -3.31 -13.04
N LEU A 131 -8.47 -2.96 -12.36
CA LEU A 131 -7.41 -3.93 -12.04
C LEU A 131 -7.95 -5.06 -11.16
N LEU A 132 -8.82 -4.75 -10.19
CA LEU A 132 -9.36 -5.73 -9.25
C LEU A 132 -10.62 -6.45 -9.76
N GLY A 133 -11.24 -5.98 -10.85
CA GLY A 133 -12.41 -6.60 -11.47
C GLY A 133 -13.61 -6.73 -10.51
N ASP A 134 -13.80 -5.76 -9.62
CA ASP A 134 -14.82 -5.74 -8.57
C ASP A 134 -15.10 -4.31 -8.15
N GLU A 135 -16.18 -4.08 -7.40
CA GLU A 135 -16.31 -2.86 -6.61
C GLU A 135 -15.16 -2.82 -5.59
N VAL A 136 -14.70 -1.62 -5.29
CA VAL A 136 -13.54 -1.42 -4.42
C VAL A 136 -13.90 -0.56 -3.22
N TYR A 137 -13.27 -0.83 -2.08
CA TYR A 137 -13.31 0.01 -0.90
C TYR A 137 -11.88 0.39 -0.47
N ILE A 138 -11.76 1.42 0.35
CA ILE A 138 -10.46 1.86 0.86
C ILE A 138 -10.11 1.03 2.10
N HIS A 139 -9.16 0.10 1.94
CA HIS A 139 -8.61 -0.69 3.04
C HIS A 139 -7.76 0.17 3.99
N GLN A 140 -6.94 1.05 3.41
CA GLN A 140 -6.07 1.98 4.15
C GLN A 140 -5.84 3.23 3.29
N SER A 141 -5.67 4.36 3.94
CA SER A 141 -5.21 5.58 3.28
C SER A 141 -4.28 6.37 4.18
N ARG A 142 -3.31 7.05 3.58
CA ARG A 142 -2.36 7.84 4.32
C ARG A 142 -1.72 8.97 3.50
N LEU A 143 -1.45 10.07 4.15
CA LEU A 143 -0.49 11.06 3.69
C LEU A 143 0.89 10.67 4.23
N ASN A 144 1.83 10.38 3.34
CA ASN A 144 3.21 10.14 3.73
C ASN A 144 4.04 11.39 3.48
N TYR A 145 4.87 11.72 4.44
CA TYR A 145 5.84 12.80 4.36
C TYR A 145 7.22 12.28 4.77
N LYS A 146 8.19 12.51 3.91
CA LYS A 146 9.60 12.20 4.17
C LYS A 146 10.35 13.52 4.16
N PRO A 147 10.69 14.06 5.34
CA PRO A 147 11.38 15.35 5.43
C PRO A 147 12.75 15.32 4.76
N GLY A 148 13.22 16.50 4.36
CA GLY A 148 14.61 16.64 3.93
C GLY A 148 15.57 16.39 5.09
N PHE A 149 16.77 15.93 4.80
CA PHE A 149 17.88 15.61 5.71
C PHE A 149 17.60 14.47 6.72
N THR A 150 16.39 14.31 7.22
CA THR A 150 16.07 13.42 8.35
C THR A 150 15.12 12.27 8.00
N GLY A 151 14.53 12.30 6.80
CA GLY A 151 13.56 11.30 6.37
C GLY A 151 14.15 9.88 6.35
N LYS A 152 13.56 8.95 7.12
CA LYS A 152 14.06 7.58 7.26
C LYS A 152 13.59 6.68 6.12
N GLU A 153 14.28 5.56 5.96
CA GLU A 153 13.93 4.52 5.01
C GLU A 153 12.62 3.81 5.36
N PHE A 154 12.04 3.18 4.36
CA PHE A 154 11.07 2.09 4.51
C PHE A 154 11.70 0.84 3.89
N TYR A 155 11.94 -0.18 4.71
CA TYR A 155 12.66 -1.36 4.29
C TYR A 155 11.84 -2.21 3.31
N TRP A 156 12.49 -3.09 2.57
CA TRP A 156 11.87 -3.97 1.58
C TRP A 156 10.82 -4.88 2.19
N HIS A 157 9.61 -4.85 1.64
CA HIS A 157 8.49 -5.68 2.06
C HIS A 157 7.45 -5.84 0.94
N SER A 158 6.56 -6.80 1.11
CA SER A 158 5.30 -6.90 0.41
C SER A 158 4.20 -6.46 1.37
N ASP A 159 3.34 -5.54 0.95
CA ASP A 159 2.20 -5.11 1.75
C ASP A 159 1.27 -6.28 2.08
N PHE A 160 1.05 -7.18 1.11
CA PHE A 160 0.12 -8.31 1.26
C PHE A 160 0.55 -9.26 2.38
N GLU A 161 1.83 -9.49 2.60
CA GLU A 161 2.31 -10.35 3.68
C GLU A 161 1.76 -9.88 5.04
N THR A 162 1.88 -8.58 5.31
CA THR A 162 1.36 -7.97 6.53
C THR A 162 -0.17 -7.93 6.55
N TRP A 163 -0.81 -7.55 5.45
CA TRP A 163 -2.29 -7.48 5.40
C TRP A 163 -2.93 -8.85 5.53
N HIS A 164 -2.30 -9.89 4.99
CA HIS A 164 -2.76 -11.26 5.16
C HIS A 164 -2.56 -11.75 6.60
N ALA A 165 -1.33 -11.64 7.10
CA ALA A 165 -0.97 -12.15 8.42
C ALA A 165 -1.66 -11.40 9.56
N GLU A 166 -1.73 -10.06 9.50
CA GLU A 166 -2.16 -9.21 10.62
C GLU A 166 -3.57 -8.61 10.45
N ASP A 167 -4.06 -8.44 9.21
CA ASP A 167 -5.39 -7.88 8.96
C ASP A 167 -6.41 -8.94 8.50
N GLY A 168 -5.95 -10.10 8.03
CA GLY A 168 -6.82 -11.15 7.56
C GLY A 168 -7.31 -10.95 6.12
N MET A 169 -6.54 -10.25 5.26
CA MET A 169 -6.83 -10.13 3.83
C MET A 169 -6.69 -11.51 3.15
N PRO A 170 -7.77 -12.11 2.61
CA PRO A 170 -7.70 -13.52 2.22
C PRO A 170 -6.97 -13.78 0.91
N ARG A 171 -7.01 -12.84 -0.06
CA ARG A 171 -6.46 -13.01 -1.40
C ARG A 171 -5.65 -11.79 -1.84
N MET A 172 -4.72 -11.99 -2.78
CA MET A 172 -3.98 -10.90 -3.43
C MET A 172 -4.89 -10.15 -4.42
N ARG A 173 -5.88 -9.43 -3.89
CA ARG A 173 -6.85 -8.68 -4.67
C ARG A 173 -7.00 -7.26 -4.14
N ALA A 174 -5.85 -6.61 -3.96
CA ALA A 174 -5.73 -5.21 -3.55
C ALA A 174 -4.66 -4.50 -4.38
N VAL A 175 -4.79 -3.19 -4.53
CA VAL A 175 -3.87 -2.33 -5.27
C VAL A 175 -3.58 -1.06 -4.49
N SER A 176 -2.32 -0.68 -4.45
CA SER A 176 -1.84 0.56 -3.86
C SER A 176 -1.72 1.64 -4.93
N ALA A 177 -2.27 2.82 -4.62
CA ALA A 177 -2.20 4.02 -5.45
C ALA A 177 -1.50 5.14 -4.68
N SER A 178 -0.33 5.56 -5.14
CA SER A 178 0.51 6.59 -4.55
C SER A 178 0.60 7.80 -5.48
N LEU A 179 -0.12 8.88 -5.19
CA LEU A 179 -0.03 10.14 -5.92
C LEU A 179 1.11 10.98 -5.34
N LEU A 180 2.09 11.32 -6.17
CA LEU A 180 3.20 12.18 -5.79
C LEU A 180 2.71 13.63 -5.62
N LEU A 181 2.88 14.19 -4.44
CA LEU A 181 2.56 15.60 -4.13
C LEU A 181 3.78 16.52 -4.26
N THR A 182 4.97 15.94 -4.39
CA THR A 182 6.23 16.64 -4.66
C THR A 182 6.95 15.96 -5.81
N ASP A 183 7.90 16.63 -6.41
CA ASP A 183 8.79 15.99 -7.38
C ASP A 183 9.60 14.88 -6.67
N ASN A 184 9.60 13.69 -7.26
CA ASN A 184 10.41 12.57 -6.81
C ASN A 184 11.49 12.28 -7.85
N ASP A 185 12.72 12.34 -7.42
CA ASP A 185 13.88 11.94 -8.21
C ASP A 185 14.62 10.76 -7.58
N ALA A 186 15.74 10.38 -8.14
CA ALA A 186 16.54 9.26 -7.62
C ALA A 186 17.22 9.55 -6.26
N LEU A 187 17.24 10.80 -5.82
CA LEU A 187 18.04 11.26 -4.68
C LEU A 187 17.21 11.50 -3.40
N ASN A 188 15.94 11.90 -3.54
CA ASN A 188 15.10 12.25 -2.38
C ASN A 188 14.32 11.05 -1.78
N GLY A 189 14.84 9.83 -1.95
CA GLY A 189 14.30 8.60 -1.39
C GLY A 189 12.97 8.15 -2.04
N PRO A 190 12.90 8.00 -3.37
CA PRO A 190 11.71 7.57 -4.06
C PRO A 190 11.30 6.14 -3.68
N LEU A 191 10.07 5.78 -4.02
CA LEU A 191 9.62 4.38 -3.95
C LEU A 191 10.45 3.56 -4.94
N MET A 192 11.04 2.47 -4.44
CA MET A 192 11.73 1.46 -5.25
C MET A 192 10.86 0.21 -5.32
N LEU A 193 10.81 -0.41 -6.51
CA LEU A 193 10.01 -1.60 -6.79
C LEU A 193 10.88 -2.63 -7.52
N MET A 194 10.59 -3.91 -7.29
CA MET A 194 11.19 -5.00 -8.07
C MET A 194 10.15 -5.51 -9.09
N PRO A 195 10.33 -5.22 -10.40
CA PRO A 195 9.38 -5.64 -11.45
C PRO A 195 9.18 -7.16 -11.44
N GLY A 196 7.94 -7.64 -11.55
CA GLY A 196 7.64 -9.08 -11.59
C GLY A 196 7.67 -9.81 -10.25
N SER A 197 8.20 -9.20 -9.18
CA SER A 197 8.28 -9.82 -7.83
C SER A 197 6.93 -10.23 -7.26
N HIS A 198 5.86 -9.58 -7.66
CA HIS A 198 4.48 -9.88 -7.22
C HIS A 198 3.99 -11.27 -7.63
N LYS A 199 4.68 -11.95 -8.54
CA LYS A 199 4.32 -13.31 -9.01
C LYS A 199 4.68 -14.41 -8.02
N HIS A 200 5.50 -14.09 -7.02
CA HIS A 200 5.88 -15.00 -5.95
C HIS A 200 5.54 -14.40 -4.60
N PHE A 201 4.94 -15.20 -3.74
CA PHE A 201 4.74 -14.84 -2.34
C PHE A 201 5.91 -15.37 -1.52
N ILE A 202 6.59 -14.48 -0.79
CA ILE A 202 7.63 -14.87 0.15
C ILE A 202 6.99 -14.98 1.52
N ALA A 203 6.77 -16.21 1.96
CA ALA A 203 6.33 -16.53 3.31
C ALA A 203 7.48 -16.23 4.29
N CYS A 204 7.38 -15.11 4.99
CA CYS A 204 8.43 -14.65 5.89
C CYS A 204 8.52 -15.52 7.15
N ALA A 205 9.74 -15.64 7.67
CA ALA A 205 10.00 -16.32 8.92
C ALA A 205 9.62 -15.46 10.14
N GLY A 206 9.38 -16.11 11.29
CA GLY A 206 9.13 -15.46 12.56
C GLY A 206 7.71 -15.60 13.07
N GLU A 207 7.38 -14.84 14.10
CA GLU A 207 6.06 -14.77 14.70
C GLU A 207 5.64 -13.30 14.80
N THR A 208 4.34 -13.02 14.77
CA THR A 208 3.83 -11.67 14.95
C THR A 208 3.78 -11.34 16.45
N PRO A 209 4.58 -10.39 16.94
CA PRO A 209 4.50 -9.94 18.33
C PRO A 209 3.14 -9.28 18.61
N GLU A 210 2.72 -9.29 19.86
CA GLU A 210 1.58 -8.50 20.29
C GLU A 210 1.83 -7.00 20.00
N ASP A 211 0.82 -6.30 19.49
CA ASP A 211 0.90 -4.89 19.11
C ASP A 211 2.05 -4.56 18.13
N ASN A 212 2.44 -5.50 17.25
CA ASN A 212 3.51 -5.33 16.27
C ASN A 212 3.43 -4.01 15.50
N HIS A 213 2.23 -3.51 15.21
CA HIS A 213 2.03 -2.25 14.48
C HIS A 213 2.71 -1.04 15.15
N LYS A 214 2.86 -1.00 16.48
CA LYS A 214 3.49 0.11 17.22
C LYS A 214 4.99 0.22 16.90
N SER A 215 5.64 -0.89 16.60
CA SER A 215 7.05 -0.94 16.19
C SER A 215 7.20 -0.88 14.67
N SER A 216 6.39 -1.63 13.93
CA SER A 216 6.52 -1.73 12.47
C SER A 216 6.22 -0.42 11.74
N LEU A 217 5.38 0.47 12.28
CA LEU A 217 5.16 1.83 11.77
C LEU A 217 6.42 2.73 11.86
N LYS A 218 7.34 2.40 12.76
CA LYS A 218 8.63 3.11 12.92
C LYS A 218 9.73 2.42 12.15
N LYS A 219 9.83 1.10 12.25
CA LYS A 219 10.79 0.26 11.57
C LYS A 219 10.21 -1.14 11.38
N GLN A 220 10.06 -1.59 10.15
CA GLN A 220 9.53 -2.92 9.86
C GLN A 220 10.64 -3.96 10.01
N GLU A 221 10.47 -4.91 10.91
CA GLU A 221 11.41 -6.01 11.18
C GLU A 221 10.74 -7.38 11.01
N VAL A 222 9.43 -7.47 11.17
CA VAL A 222 8.62 -8.67 11.00
C VAL A 222 7.88 -8.61 9.67
N GLY A 223 7.77 -9.72 8.95
CA GLY A 223 7.21 -9.75 7.60
C GLY A 223 8.17 -9.19 6.54
N VAL A 224 9.46 -9.24 6.82
CA VAL A 224 10.54 -8.82 5.92
C VAL A 224 11.23 -10.06 5.39
N PRO A 225 11.40 -10.21 4.06
CA PRO A 225 12.15 -11.30 3.48
C PRO A 225 13.64 -11.27 3.87
N SER A 226 14.28 -12.43 3.83
CA SER A 226 15.73 -12.54 4.06
C SER A 226 16.54 -11.77 3.01
N HIS A 227 17.78 -11.43 3.35
CA HIS A 227 18.71 -10.80 2.41
C HIS A 227 18.97 -11.69 1.19
N GLU A 228 18.97 -13.00 1.36
CA GLU A 228 19.11 -13.98 0.30
C GLU A 228 17.93 -13.93 -0.68
N ALA A 229 16.71 -13.88 -0.16
CA ALA A 229 15.48 -13.75 -0.97
C ALA A 229 15.46 -12.42 -1.72
N LEU A 230 15.73 -11.31 -1.05
CA LEU A 230 15.81 -9.98 -1.66
C LEU A 230 16.89 -9.91 -2.74
N SER A 231 18.06 -10.51 -2.49
CA SER A 231 19.15 -10.56 -3.45
C SER A 231 18.78 -11.39 -4.68
N SER A 232 18.06 -12.49 -4.49
CA SER A 232 17.57 -13.33 -5.59
C SER A 232 16.56 -12.60 -6.44
N LEU A 233 15.56 -11.95 -5.82
CA LEU A 233 14.59 -11.09 -6.54
C LEU A 233 15.27 -9.97 -7.32
N ALA A 234 16.21 -9.26 -6.68
CA ALA A 234 16.90 -8.15 -7.33
C ALA A 234 17.81 -8.59 -8.50
N LYS A 235 18.40 -9.79 -8.43
CA LYS A 235 19.17 -10.38 -9.54
C LYS A 235 18.27 -10.78 -10.71
N GLU A 236 17.10 -11.34 -10.42
CA GLU A 236 16.16 -11.81 -11.45
C GLU A 236 15.43 -10.66 -12.11
N HIS A 237 14.95 -9.70 -11.33
CA HIS A 237 14.00 -8.69 -11.76
C HIS A 237 14.57 -7.26 -11.85
N GLY A 238 15.71 -7.02 -11.23
CA GLY A 238 16.24 -5.66 -11.08
C GLY A 238 15.48 -4.85 -10.03
N VAL A 239 15.85 -3.58 -9.91
CA VAL A 239 15.22 -2.60 -9.03
C VAL A 239 14.94 -1.33 -9.84
N THR A 240 13.73 -0.82 -9.75
CA THR A 240 13.29 0.41 -10.43
C THR A 240 12.81 1.44 -9.43
N ALA A 241 13.26 2.69 -9.57
CA ALA A 241 12.76 3.81 -8.77
C ALA A 241 11.55 4.46 -9.47
N ALA A 242 10.45 4.62 -8.75
CA ALA A 242 9.27 5.34 -9.23
C ALA A 242 9.50 6.85 -9.09
N THR A 243 10.06 7.46 -10.15
CA THR A 243 10.35 8.89 -10.22
C THR A 243 9.34 9.62 -11.09
N GLY A 244 9.13 10.91 -10.81
CA GLY A 244 8.24 11.77 -11.59
C GLY A 244 8.00 13.12 -10.94
N LYS A 245 7.35 14.00 -11.67
CA LYS A 245 6.87 15.28 -11.18
C LYS A 245 5.68 15.09 -10.24
N ALA A 246 5.42 16.07 -9.40
CA ALA A 246 4.16 16.14 -8.64
C ALA A 246 2.96 15.96 -9.60
N GLY A 247 1.96 15.20 -9.17
CA GLY A 247 0.84 14.76 -10.03
C GLY A 247 1.05 13.41 -10.73
N THR A 248 2.23 12.80 -10.62
CA THR A 248 2.47 11.42 -11.10
C THR A 248 1.80 10.42 -10.16
N LEU A 249 1.05 9.48 -10.72
CA LEU A 249 0.42 8.37 -10.00
C LEU A 249 1.26 7.10 -10.17
N VAL A 250 1.64 6.48 -9.05
CA VAL A 250 2.28 5.16 -9.01
C VAL A 250 1.26 4.15 -8.50
N LEU A 251 0.91 3.18 -9.32
CA LEU A 251 0.05 2.05 -8.96
C LEU A 251 0.92 0.81 -8.80
N PHE A 252 0.70 0.02 -7.75
CA PHE A 252 1.38 -1.25 -7.59
C PHE A 252 0.53 -2.31 -6.89
N ASP A 253 0.72 -3.55 -7.29
CA ASP A 253 0.04 -4.71 -6.73
C ASP A 253 0.42 -4.92 -5.26
N CYS A 254 -0.52 -5.39 -4.47
CA CYS A 254 -0.34 -5.61 -3.02
C CYS A 254 0.84 -6.52 -2.67
N ASN A 255 1.25 -7.39 -3.57
CA ASN A 255 2.39 -8.30 -3.36
C ASN A 255 3.69 -7.85 -4.04
N THR A 256 3.72 -6.69 -4.70
CA THR A 256 4.97 -6.17 -5.29
C THR A 256 5.97 -5.85 -4.17
N MET A 257 7.18 -6.42 -4.28
CA MET A 257 8.28 -6.11 -3.37
C MET A 257 8.73 -4.66 -3.58
N HIS A 258 8.68 -3.88 -2.50
CA HIS A 258 8.99 -2.46 -2.57
C HIS A 258 9.66 -1.94 -1.29
N GLY A 259 10.27 -0.79 -1.40
CA GLY A 259 10.94 -0.10 -0.30
C GLY A 259 11.28 1.34 -0.69
N SER A 260 11.90 2.10 0.19
CA SER A 260 12.44 3.41 -0.15
C SER A 260 13.63 3.79 0.73
N ASN A 261 14.64 4.40 0.14
CA ASN A 261 15.79 4.92 0.87
C ASN A 261 15.42 6.08 1.81
N GLY A 262 16.29 6.38 2.76
CA GLY A 262 16.26 7.63 3.50
C GLY A 262 16.45 8.84 2.59
N ASN A 263 16.13 10.03 3.09
CA ASN A 263 16.29 11.28 2.37
C ASN A 263 17.28 12.20 3.12
N ILE A 264 18.46 12.34 2.57
CA ILE A 264 19.50 13.25 3.06
C ILE A 264 19.61 14.53 2.23
N THR A 265 18.75 14.70 1.22
CA THR A 265 18.68 15.95 0.45
C THR A 265 17.88 17.00 1.20
N PRO A 266 17.98 18.30 0.85
CA PRO A 266 17.13 19.34 1.46
C PRO A 266 15.66 19.27 0.99
N PHE A 267 15.35 18.47 -0.03
CA PHE A 267 14.03 18.42 -0.68
C PHE A 267 13.16 17.34 -0.06
N ALA A 268 12.11 17.75 0.64
CA ALA A 268 11.14 16.82 1.19
C ALA A 268 10.36 16.08 0.09
N ARG A 269 9.90 14.88 0.41
CA ARG A 269 9.00 14.08 -0.43
C ARG A 269 7.66 13.89 0.27
N SER A 270 6.56 14.10 -0.46
CA SER A 270 5.21 13.86 0.05
C SER A 270 4.37 13.12 -0.99
N ASN A 271 3.51 12.22 -0.53
CA ASN A 271 2.54 11.53 -1.39
C ASN A 271 1.26 11.15 -0.65
N ALA A 272 0.12 11.26 -1.36
CA ALA A 272 -1.15 10.71 -0.92
C ALA A 272 -1.26 9.25 -1.36
N PHE A 273 -1.57 8.35 -0.43
CA PHE A 273 -1.54 6.93 -0.62
C PHE A 273 -2.91 6.31 -0.29
N PHE A 274 -3.46 5.54 -1.22
CA PHE A 274 -4.72 4.84 -1.06
C PHE A 274 -4.53 3.37 -1.41
N VAL A 275 -4.98 2.50 -0.53
CA VAL A 275 -5.05 1.06 -0.78
C VAL A 275 -6.49 0.70 -1.06
N PHE A 276 -6.76 0.27 -2.28
CA PHE A 276 -8.05 -0.26 -2.66
C PHE A 276 -8.04 -1.78 -2.53
N ASN A 277 -9.05 -2.29 -1.85
CA ASN A 277 -9.31 -3.72 -1.77
C ASN A 277 -10.64 -4.03 -2.46
N ALA A 278 -10.73 -5.19 -3.11
CA ALA A 278 -11.97 -5.67 -3.70
C ALA A 278 -13.02 -5.94 -2.60
N VAL A 279 -14.27 -5.55 -2.82
CA VAL A 279 -15.37 -5.77 -1.85
C VAL A 279 -15.53 -7.25 -1.53
N SER A 280 -15.42 -8.13 -2.53
CA SER A 280 -15.46 -9.58 -2.31
C SER A 280 -14.24 -10.14 -1.55
N ASN A 281 -13.19 -9.33 -1.37
CA ASN A 281 -11.95 -9.68 -0.65
C ASN A 281 -11.90 -9.07 0.76
N ARG A 282 -13.07 -8.83 1.37
CA ARG A 282 -13.15 -8.22 2.71
C ARG A 282 -12.32 -8.99 3.74
N LEU A 283 -11.84 -8.24 4.72
CA LEU A 283 -11.00 -8.80 5.78
C LEU A 283 -11.73 -9.87 6.59
N GLN A 284 -10.98 -10.86 6.99
CA GLN A 284 -11.38 -11.94 7.90
C GLN A 284 -10.59 -11.82 9.21
N GLN A 285 -10.62 -12.86 10.05
CA GLN A 285 -9.68 -12.95 11.16
C GLN A 285 -8.23 -13.03 10.62
N PRO A 286 -7.25 -12.43 11.29
CA PRO A 286 -5.85 -12.55 10.91
C PRO A 286 -5.41 -14.00 10.69
N PHE A 287 -4.49 -14.22 9.75
CA PHE A 287 -3.96 -15.55 9.49
C PHE A 287 -2.70 -15.86 10.30
N GLY A 288 -1.92 -14.82 10.67
CA GLY A 288 -0.65 -14.96 11.36
C GLY A 288 -0.50 -14.10 12.62
N ALA A 289 -1.59 -13.54 13.15
CA ALA A 289 -1.59 -12.75 14.37
C ALA A 289 -2.77 -13.12 15.26
N GLY A 290 -2.60 -13.01 16.57
CA GLY A 290 -3.67 -13.27 17.55
C GLY A 290 -4.74 -12.17 17.59
N LYS A 291 -4.41 -10.95 17.17
CA LYS A 291 -5.29 -9.77 17.16
C LYS A 291 -5.08 -8.97 15.89
N ALA A 292 -6.18 -8.50 15.32
CA ALA A 292 -6.13 -7.60 14.18
C ALA A 292 -5.53 -6.24 14.54
N ARG A 293 -4.92 -5.57 13.56
CA ARG A 293 -4.42 -4.20 13.70
C ARG A 293 -5.57 -3.21 13.91
N PRO A 294 -5.30 -2.02 14.45
CA PRO A 294 -6.30 -0.95 14.60
C PRO A 294 -6.96 -0.56 13.27
N ASP A 295 -8.20 -0.07 13.37
CA ASP A 295 -9.03 0.31 12.21
C ASP A 295 -8.40 1.40 11.31
N PHE A 296 -7.62 2.30 11.87
CA PHE A 296 -6.92 3.30 11.03
C PHE A 296 -5.82 2.70 10.13
N LEU A 297 -5.37 1.47 10.40
CA LEU A 297 -4.42 0.71 9.57
C LEU A 297 -5.11 -0.27 8.63
N ALA A 298 -6.32 -0.71 8.97
CA ALA A 298 -7.05 -1.70 8.21
C ALA A 298 -8.55 -1.56 8.46
N ASP A 299 -9.27 -1.01 7.51
CA ASP A 299 -10.74 -0.87 7.61
C ASP A 299 -11.38 -2.25 7.68
N ARG A 300 -12.02 -2.53 8.83
CA ARG A 300 -12.69 -3.80 9.13
C ARG A 300 -14.21 -3.67 9.18
N GLY A 301 -14.75 -2.51 8.87
CA GLY A 301 -16.18 -2.27 8.71
C GLY A 301 -16.79 -3.12 7.60
N GLU A 302 -18.10 -3.02 7.43
CA GLU A 302 -18.71 -3.53 6.21
C GLU A 302 -18.16 -2.74 5.02
N PRO A 303 -17.62 -3.42 3.98
CA PRO A 303 -17.02 -2.73 2.85
C PRO A 303 -18.00 -1.76 2.20
N ASN A 304 -17.68 -0.48 2.26
CA ASN A 304 -18.44 0.58 1.59
C ASN A 304 -17.81 0.88 0.23
N PRO A 305 -18.45 0.49 -0.89
CA PRO A 305 -17.90 0.71 -2.21
C PRO A 305 -17.64 2.18 -2.50
N VAL A 306 -16.46 2.49 -3.05
CA VAL A 306 -16.11 3.85 -3.44
C VAL A 306 -17.01 4.31 -4.59
N ALA A 307 -17.78 5.36 -4.35
CA ALA A 307 -18.59 6.02 -5.39
C ALA A 307 -17.66 6.81 -6.33
N ILE A 308 -17.36 6.23 -7.50
CA ILE A 308 -16.43 6.83 -8.47
C ILE A 308 -16.96 8.17 -8.96
N GLN A 309 -16.16 9.20 -8.83
CA GLN A 309 -16.46 10.56 -9.24
C GLN A 309 -15.69 10.97 -10.50
N THR A 310 -16.32 11.79 -11.32
CA THR A 310 -15.75 12.41 -12.53
C THR A 310 -15.78 13.93 -12.38
N GLY A 311 -14.99 14.61 -13.20
CA GLY A 311 -14.88 16.06 -13.20
C GLY A 311 -13.60 16.56 -12.54
N LYS A 312 -13.51 17.90 -12.36
CA LYS A 312 -12.34 18.52 -11.75
C LYS A 312 -12.26 18.18 -10.26
N LEU A 313 -11.06 17.97 -9.77
CA LEU A 313 -10.80 17.71 -8.36
C LEU A 313 -10.95 18.97 -7.50
N ALA A 314 -10.50 20.11 -8.01
CA ALA A 314 -10.55 21.42 -7.38
C ALA A 314 -10.95 22.50 -8.41
#